data_f157828f0ad4d25d6ee1a4280112500a
#
_entry.id   f157828f0ad4d25d6ee1a4280112500a
#
_cell.length_a   1.000
_cell.length_b   1.000
_cell.length_c   1.000
_cell.angle_alpha   90.00
_cell.angle_beta   90.00
_cell.angle_gamma   90.00
#
_symmetry.space_group_name_H-M   'P 1'
#
loop_
_entity.id
_entity.type
_entity.pdbx_description
1 polymer ?
#
loop_
_entity_poly.entity_id
_entity_poly.type
_entity_poly.pdbx_seq_one_letter_code
_entity_poly.pdbx_strand_id
1 'polypeptide(L)'
;QCLVGSEMCIRDSYNMVRLAAMIFGYDITPDPPFNRLQLEPAMTWTTTVLSLRWVEAGEKISYSPFIIPKRKTLVAILGFGMGDGYVHNLVTSDIEHNADVLINGKRARLLDLNMDQTFADVTDIPNVKIGDKVTIVGHDGEDEITTMELGRVGGTSSGHVCCSITGRPFRCCIY
;
A
#
# COMPACT_ATOMS: atom_id res chain seq x y z
N GLN A 1 -2.30 -30.57 12.39
CA GLN A 1 -1.28 -30.04 13.28
C GLN A 1 -0.69 -28.78 12.67
N CYS A 2 -0.93 -27.66 13.31
CA CYS A 2 -0.40 -26.39 12.81
C CYS A 2 1.09 -26.31 13.17
N LEU A 3 1.96 -26.43 12.16
CA LEU A 3 3.42 -26.36 12.31
C LEU A 3 3.95 -24.93 12.51
N VAL A 4 3.08 -23.97 12.41
CA VAL A 4 3.41 -22.55 12.64
C VAL A 4 2.98 -22.25 14.06
N GLY A 5 3.92 -21.97 14.94
CA GLY A 5 3.66 -21.69 16.36
C GLY A 5 2.87 -20.41 16.59
N SER A 6 1.67 -20.34 16.04
CA SER A 6 0.64 -19.44 16.49
C SER A 6 -0.23 -20.21 17.48
N GLU A 7 -0.54 -19.62 18.61
CA GLU A 7 -1.40 -20.20 19.64
C GLU A 7 -2.82 -20.55 19.14
N MET A 8 -3.09 -20.28 17.88
CA MET A 8 -4.38 -20.46 17.24
C MET A 8 -4.83 -21.92 17.17
N CYS A 9 -3.89 -22.86 17.13
CA CYS A 9 -4.20 -24.28 16.93
C CYS A 9 -3.96 -25.15 18.17
N ILE A 10 -3.09 -24.74 19.09
CA ILE A 10 -2.68 -25.55 20.24
C ILE A 10 -2.36 -24.65 21.44
N ARG A 11 -2.97 -24.90 22.57
CA ARG A 11 -2.53 -24.37 23.87
C ARG A 11 -1.41 -25.25 24.39
N ASP A 12 -0.22 -25.06 23.84
CA ASP A 12 0.89 -25.97 24.07
C ASP A 12 1.82 -25.55 25.20
N SER A 13 1.72 -24.34 25.71
CA SER A 13 2.55 -23.82 26.81
C SER A 13 4.06 -24.01 26.63
N TYR A 14 4.54 -24.01 25.38
CA TYR A 14 5.97 -24.01 25.10
C TYR A 14 6.63 -22.69 25.52
N ASN A 15 7.97 -22.72 25.68
CA ASN A 15 8.77 -21.58 26.13
C ASN A 15 9.25 -20.67 24.98
N MET A 16 8.79 -20.89 23.75
CA MET A 16 9.13 -20.10 22.57
C MET A 16 7.93 -19.98 21.63
N VAL A 17 7.68 -18.78 21.13
CA VAL A 17 6.64 -18.49 20.15
C VAL A 17 7.22 -17.75 18.94
N ARG A 18 6.60 -17.90 17.78
CA ARG A 18 6.88 -17.10 16.58
C ARG A 18 5.70 -16.18 16.31
N LEU A 19 5.88 -14.88 16.52
CA LEU A 19 4.82 -13.89 16.46
C LEU A 19 4.36 -13.55 15.03
N ALA A 20 5.20 -13.85 14.03
CA ALA A 20 4.91 -13.56 12.62
C ALA A 20 4.40 -12.13 12.38
N ALA A 21 3.21 -11.94 11.82
CA ALA A 21 2.66 -10.63 11.49
C ALA A 21 2.42 -9.73 12.71
N MET A 22 2.24 -10.31 13.89
CA MET A 22 2.02 -9.54 15.12
C MET A 22 3.22 -8.63 15.48
N ILE A 23 4.45 -9.01 15.08
CA ILE A 23 5.65 -8.17 15.33
C ILE A 23 5.60 -6.87 14.50
N PHE A 24 4.83 -6.86 13.41
CA PHE A 24 4.60 -5.67 12.58
C PHE A 24 3.35 -4.88 13.00
N GLY A 25 2.71 -5.27 14.10
CA GLY A 25 1.52 -4.61 14.61
C GLY A 25 0.21 -5.02 13.89
N TYR A 26 0.19 -6.17 13.23
CA TYR A 26 -1.01 -6.66 12.55
C TYR A 26 -1.53 -7.93 13.20
N ASP A 27 -2.81 -7.90 13.58
CA ASP A 27 -3.53 -9.10 14.02
C ASP A 27 -4.08 -9.82 12.79
N ILE A 28 -3.66 -11.07 12.61
CA ILE A 28 -4.11 -11.94 11.51
C ILE A 28 -5.23 -12.89 11.93
N THR A 29 -5.69 -12.80 13.17
CA THR A 29 -6.77 -13.65 13.68
C THR A 29 -8.13 -13.10 13.23
N PRO A 30 -8.88 -13.83 12.37
CA PRO A 30 -10.09 -13.30 11.76
C PRO A 30 -11.27 -13.20 12.73
N ASP A 31 -11.26 -13.89 13.87
CA ASP A 31 -12.45 -14.06 14.73
C ASP A 31 -12.22 -13.75 16.21
N PRO A 32 -13.17 -13.04 16.87
CA PRO A 32 -13.28 -13.05 18.32
C PRO A 32 -13.57 -14.49 18.82
N PRO A 33 -13.01 -14.95 19.95
CA PRO A 33 -12.45 -14.17 21.06
C PRO A 33 -10.94 -14.02 21.05
N PHE A 34 -10.26 -14.35 19.97
CA PHE A 34 -8.79 -14.39 19.90
C PHE A 34 -8.14 -13.03 19.63
N ASN A 35 -8.89 -12.11 19.03
CA ASN A 35 -8.43 -10.74 18.80
C ASN A 35 -8.55 -9.93 20.11
N ARG A 36 -7.56 -10.10 21.01
CA ARG A 36 -7.48 -9.40 22.31
C ARG A 36 -6.32 -8.42 22.39
N LEU A 37 -5.46 -8.41 21.38
CA LEU A 37 -4.29 -7.55 21.36
C LEU A 37 -4.62 -6.25 20.63
N GLN A 38 -4.44 -5.12 21.33
CA GLN A 38 -4.41 -3.82 20.66
C GLN A 38 -3.01 -3.65 20.09
N LEU A 39 -2.85 -3.94 18.81
CA LEU A 39 -1.59 -3.81 18.10
C LEU A 39 -1.59 -2.50 17.32
N GLU A 40 -0.43 -1.84 17.33
CA GLU A 40 -0.20 -0.65 16.52
C GLU A 40 0.70 -1.00 15.33
N PRO A 41 0.34 -0.62 14.09
CA PRO A 41 1.19 -0.84 12.92
C PRO A 41 2.59 -0.22 13.13
N ALA A 42 3.62 -1.04 13.00
CA ALA A 42 5.01 -0.62 13.23
C ALA A 42 5.63 0.07 11.99
N MET A 43 4.91 0.13 10.87
CA MET A 43 5.45 0.62 9.61
C MET A 43 4.55 1.69 8.99
N THR A 44 5.16 2.81 8.64
CA THR A 44 4.60 3.80 7.72
C THR A 44 5.50 3.90 6.49
N TRP A 45 4.90 3.87 5.29
CA TRP A 45 5.63 4.05 4.04
C TRP A 45 5.08 5.26 3.31
N THR A 46 5.95 6.25 3.09
CA THR A 46 5.58 7.51 2.44
C THR A 46 6.51 7.84 1.28
N THR A 47 6.03 8.64 0.36
CA THR A 47 6.79 9.27 -0.71
C THR A 47 6.25 10.68 -0.97
N THR A 48 6.58 11.28 -2.10
CA THR A 48 6.10 12.60 -2.50
C THR A 48 5.58 12.62 -3.92
N VAL A 49 4.73 13.58 -4.22
CA VAL A 49 4.33 13.93 -5.59
C VAL A 49 5.52 14.55 -6.30
N LEU A 50 6.01 13.92 -7.36
CA LEU A 50 7.13 14.40 -8.17
C LEU A 50 6.70 15.34 -9.30
N SER A 51 5.54 15.07 -9.90
CA SER A 51 5.02 15.85 -11.01
C SER A 51 3.50 15.73 -11.10
N LEU A 52 2.87 16.73 -11.72
CA LEU A 52 1.44 16.75 -12.01
C LEU A 52 1.25 17.05 -13.50
N ARG A 53 0.40 16.28 -14.16
CA ARG A 53 0.09 16.47 -15.58
C ARG A 53 -1.39 16.22 -15.87
N TRP A 54 -2.01 17.14 -16.60
CA TRP A 54 -3.30 16.88 -17.21
C TRP A 54 -3.14 15.97 -18.43
N VAL A 55 -3.97 14.94 -18.49
CA VAL A 55 -4.06 13.97 -19.58
C VAL A 55 -5.47 14.02 -20.12
N GLU A 56 -5.63 14.19 -21.43
CA GLU A 56 -6.95 14.22 -22.07
C GLU A 56 -7.55 12.82 -22.16
N ALA A 57 -8.88 12.74 -22.28
CA ALA A 57 -9.55 11.47 -22.51
C ALA A 57 -9.03 10.80 -23.79
N GLY A 58 -8.66 9.54 -23.71
CA GLY A 58 -8.11 8.78 -24.84
C GLY A 58 -6.59 8.86 -25.01
N GLU A 59 -5.88 9.71 -24.24
CA GLU A 59 -4.43 9.75 -24.25
C GLU A 59 -3.83 8.68 -23.33
N LYS A 60 -2.62 8.22 -23.65
CA LYS A 60 -1.87 7.27 -22.82
C LYS A 60 -1.25 7.98 -21.63
N ILE A 61 -1.33 7.33 -20.45
CA ILE A 61 -0.72 7.87 -19.23
C ILE A 61 0.77 7.50 -19.15
N SER A 62 1.12 6.25 -19.48
CA SER A 62 2.44 5.66 -19.29
C SER A 62 2.81 4.71 -20.43
N TYR A 63 3.72 3.79 -20.21
CA TYR A 63 4.13 2.77 -21.18
C TYR A 63 3.03 1.74 -21.44
N SER A 64 2.15 1.51 -20.48
CA SER A 64 1.05 0.57 -20.64
C SER A 64 0.10 1.02 -21.76
N PRO A 65 -0.15 0.18 -22.77
CA PRO A 65 -1.11 0.52 -23.83
C PRO A 65 -2.56 0.43 -23.35
N PHE A 66 -2.80 -0.08 -22.16
CA PHE A 66 -4.14 -0.37 -21.64
C PHE A 66 -4.67 0.72 -20.70
N ILE A 67 -3.79 1.59 -20.17
CA ILE A 67 -4.16 2.63 -19.22
C ILE A 67 -4.48 3.92 -19.98
N ILE A 68 -5.74 4.08 -20.32
CA ILE A 68 -6.27 5.21 -21.07
C ILE A 68 -7.43 5.81 -20.28
N PRO A 69 -7.34 7.05 -19.80
CA PRO A 69 -8.41 7.67 -19.05
C PRO A 69 -9.65 7.91 -19.92
N LYS A 70 -10.82 7.68 -19.35
CA LYS A 70 -12.12 7.94 -20.01
C LYS A 70 -12.55 9.40 -19.93
N ARG A 71 -11.91 10.19 -19.07
CA ARG A 71 -12.15 11.63 -18.86
C ARG A 71 -10.81 12.37 -18.81
N LYS A 72 -10.86 13.68 -18.93
CA LYS A 72 -9.70 14.53 -18.60
C LYS A 72 -9.30 14.30 -17.16
N THR A 73 -8.06 13.86 -16.94
CA THR A 73 -7.57 13.36 -15.67
C THR A 73 -6.30 14.10 -15.25
N LEU A 74 -6.26 14.58 -14.01
CA LEU A 74 -5.03 15.08 -13.42
C LEU A 74 -4.26 13.90 -12.85
N VAL A 75 -3.12 13.59 -13.46
CA VAL A 75 -2.26 12.47 -13.08
C VAL A 75 -1.11 12.98 -12.23
N ALA A 76 -0.96 12.44 -11.04
CA ALA A 76 0.22 12.61 -10.20
C ALA A 76 1.24 11.51 -10.50
N ILE A 77 2.50 11.90 -10.67
CA ILE A 77 3.65 10.98 -10.74
C ILE A 77 4.26 10.94 -9.35
N LEU A 78 4.36 9.73 -8.79
CA LEU A 78 4.78 9.45 -7.42
C LEU A 78 6.15 8.77 -7.42
N GLY A 79 7.00 9.11 -6.44
CA GLY A 79 8.37 8.64 -6.34
C GLY A 79 8.52 7.28 -5.68
N PHE A 80 7.85 6.25 -6.19
CA PHE A 80 8.04 4.85 -5.80
C PHE A 80 7.60 3.92 -6.93
N GLY A 81 8.09 2.69 -6.92
CA GLY A 81 7.74 1.70 -7.92
C GLY A 81 8.09 0.26 -7.52
N MET A 82 8.07 -0.64 -8.49
CA MET A 82 8.40 -2.05 -8.27
C MET A 82 9.81 -2.25 -7.70
N GLY A 83 10.76 -1.40 -8.09
CA GLY A 83 12.13 -1.45 -7.59
C GLY A 83 12.26 -1.14 -6.11
N ASP A 84 11.28 -0.46 -5.52
CA ASP A 84 11.20 -0.18 -4.09
C ASP A 84 10.53 -1.30 -3.32
N GLY A 85 9.94 -2.27 -4.04
CA GLY A 85 9.26 -3.43 -3.48
C GLY A 85 7.74 -3.31 -3.46
N TYR A 86 7.18 -2.33 -4.18
CA TYR A 86 5.72 -2.28 -4.34
C TYR A 86 5.25 -3.45 -5.20
N VAL A 87 4.31 -4.23 -4.67
CA VAL A 87 3.88 -5.49 -5.30
C VAL A 87 3.13 -5.20 -6.60
N HIS A 88 3.60 -5.79 -7.70
CA HIS A 88 3.05 -5.52 -9.04
C HIS A 88 1.54 -5.76 -9.15
N ASN A 89 1.03 -6.80 -8.49
CA ASN A 89 -0.40 -7.15 -8.55
C ASN A 89 -1.34 -6.11 -7.91
N LEU A 90 -0.78 -5.10 -7.25
CA LEU A 90 -1.55 -3.98 -6.68
C LEU A 90 -2.03 -2.98 -7.72
N VAL A 91 -1.43 -3.03 -8.93
CA VAL A 91 -1.78 -2.13 -10.04
C VAL A 91 -1.87 -2.96 -11.32
N THR A 92 -3.06 -3.06 -11.85
CA THR A 92 -3.39 -3.88 -13.03
C THR A 92 -4.08 -3.04 -14.11
N SER A 93 -4.40 -3.66 -15.23
CA SER A 93 -5.21 -3.00 -16.26
C SER A 93 -6.67 -2.76 -15.83
N ASP A 94 -7.13 -3.42 -14.78
CA ASP A 94 -8.43 -3.18 -14.16
C ASP A 94 -8.31 -2.09 -13.08
N ILE A 95 -8.33 -0.84 -13.53
CA ILE A 95 -8.09 0.34 -12.68
C ILE A 95 -9.05 0.40 -11.47
N GLU A 96 -10.28 -0.08 -11.63
CA GLU A 96 -11.30 -0.01 -10.56
C GLU A 96 -10.91 -0.86 -9.34
N HIS A 97 -10.10 -1.90 -9.55
CA HIS A 97 -9.63 -2.81 -8.51
C HIS A 97 -8.17 -2.55 -8.08
N ASN A 98 -7.51 -1.54 -8.62
CA ASN A 98 -6.17 -1.17 -8.20
C ASN A 98 -6.13 -0.66 -6.75
N ALA A 99 -4.95 -0.71 -6.15
CA ALA A 99 -4.72 -0.10 -4.85
C ALA A 99 -4.81 1.44 -4.91
N ASP A 100 -5.02 2.03 -3.75
CA ASP A 100 -4.99 3.47 -3.54
C ASP A 100 -3.71 3.90 -2.81
N VAL A 101 -3.44 5.19 -2.84
CA VAL A 101 -2.54 5.90 -1.91
C VAL A 101 -3.31 7.05 -1.28
N LEU A 102 -2.82 7.60 -0.15
CA LEU A 102 -3.42 8.79 0.45
C LEU A 102 -2.61 10.03 0.11
N ILE A 103 -3.30 11.07 -0.30
CA ILE A 103 -2.75 12.41 -0.57
C ILE A 103 -3.71 13.44 0.01
N ASN A 104 -3.24 14.30 0.88
CA ASN A 104 -4.06 15.31 1.58
C ASN A 104 -5.30 14.69 2.27
N GLY A 105 -5.12 13.52 2.89
CA GLY A 105 -6.18 12.79 3.60
C GLY A 105 -7.25 12.17 2.70
N LYS A 106 -6.97 12.03 1.39
CA LYS A 106 -7.90 11.46 0.40
C LYS A 106 -7.28 10.34 -0.39
N ARG A 107 -8.08 9.34 -0.76
CA ARG A 107 -7.66 8.22 -1.58
C ARG A 107 -7.47 8.65 -3.04
N ALA A 108 -6.30 8.36 -3.58
CA ALA A 108 -5.94 8.51 -4.99
C ALA A 108 -5.75 7.11 -5.61
N ARG A 109 -6.58 6.77 -6.59
CA ARG A 109 -6.50 5.48 -7.30
C ARG A 109 -5.21 5.40 -8.11
N LEU A 110 -4.47 4.30 -7.96
CA LEU A 110 -3.31 4.03 -8.79
C LEU A 110 -3.73 3.62 -10.20
N LEU A 111 -3.07 4.22 -11.18
CA LEU A 111 -3.37 4.03 -12.60
C LEU A 111 -2.36 3.10 -13.27
N ASP A 112 -1.07 3.29 -12.99
CA ASP A 112 0.01 2.49 -13.56
C ASP A 112 1.20 2.44 -12.62
N LEU A 113 2.05 1.41 -12.76
CA LEU A 113 3.20 1.12 -11.92
C LEU A 113 4.41 0.78 -12.77
N ASN A 114 5.46 1.58 -12.66
CA ASN A 114 6.75 1.35 -13.30
C ASN A 114 7.81 0.90 -12.28
N MET A 115 9.07 0.83 -12.69
CA MET A 115 10.17 0.38 -11.83
C MET A 115 10.43 1.33 -10.66
N ASP A 116 10.32 2.65 -10.87
CA ASP A 116 10.70 3.71 -9.94
C ASP A 116 9.65 4.82 -9.80
N GLN A 117 8.56 4.73 -10.53
CA GLN A 117 7.47 5.69 -10.55
C GLN A 117 6.13 5.00 -10.60
N THR A 118 5.16 5.62 -9.94
CA THR A 118 3.76 5.18 -9.94
C THR A 118 2.88 6.36 -10.33
N PHE A 119 1.76 6.08 -10.98
CA PHE A 119 0.83 7.08 -11.48
C PHE A 119 -0.49 6.97 -10.74
N ALA A 120 -1.03 8.09 -10.28
CA ALA A 120 -2.29 8.14 -9.54
C ALA A 120 -3.25 9.18 -10.11
N ASP A 121 -4.55 8.89 -10.11
CA ASP A 121 -5.60 9.86 -10.42
C ASP A 121 -5.84 10.76 -9.20
N VAL A 122 -5.55 12.04 -9.35
CA VAL A 122 -5.76 13.07 -8.32
C VAL A 122 -6.76 14.14 -8.76
N THR A 123 -7.55 13.86 -9.80
CA THR A 123 -8.48 14.82 -10.40
C THR A 123 -9.45 15.40 -9.38
N ASP A 124 -9.95 14.57 -8.48
CA ASP A 124 -10.99 14.94 -7.52
C ASP A 124 -10.40 15.30 -6.13
N ILE A 125 -9.08 15.37 -6.01
CA ILE A 125 -8.39 15.76 -4.77
C ILE A 125 -7.99 17.25 -4.87
N PRO A 126 -8.52 18.11 -4.02
CA PRO A 126 -8.24 19.53 -4.11
C PRO A 126 -6.81 19.87 -3.68
N ASN A 127 -6.23 20.87 -4.33
CA ASN A 127 -4.98 21.52 -3.96
C ASN A 127 -3.73 20.60 -3.93
N VAL A 128 -3.72 19.50 -4.67
CA VAL A 128 -2.52 18.66 -4.79
C VAL A 128 -1.39 19.44 -5.46
N LYS A 129 -0.19 19.36 -4.89
CA LYS A 129 1.01 20.06 -5.36
C LYS A 129 2.20 19.12 -5.46
N ILE A 130 3.17 19.48 -6.27
CA ILE A 130 4.49 18.85 -6.28
C ILE A 130 5.12 19.01 -4.90
N GLY A 131 5.65 17.90 -4.35
CA GLY A 131 6.22 17.84 -3.00
C GLY A 131 5.23 17.44 -1.90
N ASP A 132 3.93 17.36 -2.20
CA ASP A 132 2.95 16.87 -1.21
C ASP A 132 3.29 15.43 -0.79
N LYS A 133 3.09 15.16 0.50
CA LYS A 133 3.27 13.83 1.07
C LYS A 133 2.26 12.86 0.46
N VAL A 134 2.73 11.68 0.11
CA VAL A 134 1.92 10.55 -0.33
C VAL A 134 2.11 9.42 0.65
N THR A 135 1.05 8.92 1.24
CA THR A 135 1.08 7.78 2.15
C THR A 135 0.69 6.52 1.38
N ILE A 136 1.63 5.58 1.29
CA ILE A 136 1.48 4.27 0.63
C ILE A 136 0.95 3.25 1.63
N VAL A 137 1.48 3.29 2.87
CA VAL A 137 1.03 2.50 4.03
C VAL A 137 1.03 3.42 5.24
N GLY A 138 -0.03 3.40 6.02
CA GLY A 138 -0.21 4.18 7.24
C GLY A 138 -1.32 5.21 7.14
N HIS A 139 -1.34 6.12 8.10
CA HIS A 139 -2.37 7.14 8.24
C HIS A 139 -2.07 8.43 7.46
N ASP A 140 -3.12 9.04 6.93
CA ASP A 140 -3.13 10.42 6.44
C ASP A 140 -4.51 11.05 6.69
N GLY A 141 -4.57 12.00 7.61
CA GLY A 141 -5.84 12.52 8.12
C GLY A 141 -6.61 11.46 8.90
N GLU A 142 -7.87 11.27 8.53
CA GLU A 142 -8.76 10.28 9.17
C GLU A 142 -8.75 8.91 8.48
N ASP A 143 -8.05 8.77 7.36
CA ASP A 143 -8.00 7.52 6.59
C ASP A 143 -6.65 6.81 6.76
N GLU A 144 -6.65 5.51 6.53
CA GLU A 144 -5.50 4.63 6.66
C GLU A 144 -5.45 3.62 5.50
N ILE A 145 -4.23 3.33 5.04
CA ILE A 145 -3.95 2.19 4.17
C ILE A 145 -3.10 1.19 4.94
N THR A 146 -3.63 -0.01 5.14
CA THR A 146 -2.92 -1.07 5.85
C THR A 146 -2.27 -2.05 4.89
N THR A 147 -1.22 -2.74 5.35
CA THR A 147 -0.63 -3.85 4.58
C THR A 147 -1.61 -5.02 4.39
N MET A 148 -2.60 -5.16 5.26
CA MET A 148 -3.69 -6.14 5.11
C MET A 148 -4.60 -5.76 3.94
N GLU A 149 -4.95 -4.48 3.82
CA GLU A 149 -5.71 -3.97 2.67
C GLU A 149 -4.95 -4.22 1.37
N LEU A 150 -3.68 -3.82 1.31
CA LEU A 150 -2.84 -4.07 0.14
C LEU A 150 -2.70 -5.56 -0.17
N GLY A 151 -2.52 -6.40 0.84
CA GLY A 151 -2.47 -7.84 0.66
C GLY A 151 -3.75 -8.39 0.04
N ARG A 152 -4.92 -7.89 0.47
CA ARG A 152 -6.22 -8.29 -0.10
C ARG A 152 -6.37 -7.85 -1.56
N VAL A 153 -6.01 -6.60 -1.87
CA VAL A 153 -6.07 -6.07 -3.25
C VAL A 153 -5.12 -6.85 -4.16
N GLY A 154 -3.89 -7.12 -3.72
CA GLY A 154 -2.87 -7.83 -4.51
C GLY A 154 -3.01 -9.36 -4.52
N GLY A 155 -4.05 -9.92 -3.86
CA GLY A 155 -4.22 -11.38 -3.76
C GLY A 155 -3.07 -12.07 -3.01
N THR A 156 -2.48 -11.40 -2.03
CA THR A 156 -1.33 -11.87 -1.24
C THR A 156 -1.53 -11.62 0.25
N SER A 157 -0.54 -11.96 1.08
CA SER A 157 -0.59 -11.68 2.52
C SER A 157 0.03 -10.33 2.88
N SER A 158 -0.40 -9.77 4.02
CA SER A 158 0.24 -8.58 4.61
C SER A 158 1.74 -8.78 4.85
N GLY A 159 2.13 -9.99 5.28
CA GLY A 159 3.53 -10.35 5.45
C GLY A 159 4.33 -10.29 4.15
N HIS A 160 3.75 -10.72 3.04
CA HIS A 160 4.40 -10.59 1.73
C HIS A 160 4.61 -9.13 1.35
N VAL A 161 3.60 -8.27 1.56
CA VAL A 161 3.72 -6.82 1.31
C VAL A 161 4.87 -6.22 2.12
N CYS A 162 4.98 -6.56 3.42
CA CYS A 162 6.09 -6.07 4.26
C CYS A 162 7.46 -6.58 3.79
N CYS A 163 7.55 -7.87 3.44
CA CYS A 163 8.82 -8.49 3.05
C CYS A 163 9.28 -8.11 1.64
N SER A 164 8.39 -7.64 0.77
CA SER A 164 8.73 -7.21 -0.59
C SER A 164 9.49 -5.89 -0.62
N ILE A 165 9.36 -5.05 0.41
CA ILE A 165 10.03 -3.75 0.47
C ILE A 165 11.55 -3.94 0.41
N THR A 166 12.17 -3.39 -0.62
CA THR A 166 13.61 -3.52 -0.89
C THR A 166 14.47 -2.64 0.02
N GLY A 167 15.78 -2.63 -0.17
CA GLY A 167 16.69 -1.72 0.50
C GLY A 167 16.76 -0.30 -0.09
N ARG A 168 16.01 0.01 -1.15
CA ARG A 168 16.03 1.33 -1.80
C ARG A 168 15.33 2.42 -0.96
N PRO A 169 14.11 2.19 -0.41
CA PRO A 169 13.49 3.19 0.43
C PRO A 169 14.34 3.49 1.67
N PHE A 170 14.50 4.77 1.97
CA PHE A 170 15.17 5.19 3.20
C PHE A 170 14.34 4.76 4.40
N ARG A 171 15.00 4.17 5.40
CA ARG A 171 14.36 3.71 6.63
C ARG A 171 14.80 4.56 7.81
N CYS A 172 13.82 5.05 8.55
CA CYS A 172 14.03 5.79 9.79
C CYS A 172 13.28 5.10 10.92
N CYS A 173 13.97 4.84 12.04
CA CYS A 173 13.31 4.38 13.26
C CYS A 173 12.82 5.62 14.03
N ILE A 174 11.54 5.62 14.40
CA ILE A 174 10.93 6.64 15.24
C ILE A 174 10.80 5.99 16.63
N TYR A 175 11.48 6.58 17.62
CA TYR A 175 11.46 6.13 19.02
C TYR A 175 10.54 7.02 19.84
#